data_9a5882f55e5c9e515d5a5bb0789de731
#
_entry.id   9a5882f55e5c9e515d5a5bb0789de731
#
_cell.length_a   1.000
_cell.length_b   1.000
_cell.length_c   1.000
_cell.angle_alpha   90.00
_cell.angle_beta   90.00
_cell.angle_gamma   90.00
#
_symmetry.space_group_name_H-M   'P 1'
#
loop_
_entity.id
_entity.type
_entity.pdbx_description
1 polymer ?
#
loop_
_entity_poly.entity_id
_entity_poly.type
_entity_poly.pdbx_seq_one_letter_code
_entity_poly.pdbx_strand_id
1 'polypeptide(L)'
;MKIRIFLFTILCSLMLSTHMTGCSENNEPEITIDPAVHPIYILNEGHWGANNAGIAMFHHPAEGVITKDKYLEVNEVKMGDVANALMEENDNLYVLLNGSKYVARLYLNTKEHARYTFPEGEGEPRCMEVEGDYAYVTQYGGQVTKLNIKDMTKVGTFNKGDNLEGIVEKDGKLYVANSYKVDGSGNFIYNNEVFVVDAQNMTLANTITVVDNPTKMYKIDDKIYLISAGNYDNVPGALQVIDPKTGTSQVILNDVTKITKGNNGLVYGVASITDWTTNPASYVYTFFTYNPKTGKVSKTSFLQNTPSSFSSVAIYLLEIDEETGFIYVGTTDYQNTGTIYAFDKNGKLFHSFDSGGVNPSTMVFVELK
;
A
#
# COMPACT_ATOMS: atom_id res chain seq x y z
N MET A 1 -57.70 -38.21 8.09
CA MET A 1 -57.78 -39.69 7.84
C MET A 1 -56.37 -40.19 7.55
N LYS A 2 -55.92 -41.06 8.46
CA LYS A 2 -54.77 -42.02 8.36
C LYS A 2 -53.34 -41.45 8.36
N ILE A 3 -52.80 -41.47 9.57
CA ILE A 3 -51.41 -41.61 10.03
C ILE A 3 -50.78 -42.88 9.44
N ARG A 4 -49.49 -42.81 9.00
CA ARG A 4 -48.59 -43.97 9.02
C ARG A 4 -47.22 -43.54 9.50
N ILE A 5 -46.92 -43.97 10.72
CA ILE A 5 -45.64 -44.05 11.40
C ILE A 5 -44.88 -45.23 10.80
N PHE A 6 -43.56 -45.05 10.50
CA PHE A 6 -42.63 -46.13 10.36
C PHE A 6 -41.40 -45.92 11.24
N LEU A 7 -41.35 -46.68 12.30
CA LEU A 7 -40.16 -46.98 13.09
C LEU A 7 -39.23 -47.87 12.25
N PHE A 8 -37.92 -47.60 12.26
CA PHE A 8 -36.95 -48.68 12.02
C PHE A 8 -35.83 -48.63 13.02
N THR A 9 -35.58 -49.77 13.57
CA THR A 9 -34.85 -50.22 14.74
C THR A 9 -33.32 -50.10 14.58
N ILE A 10 -32.73 -49.81 15.75
CA ILE A 10 -31.31 -49.92 16.11
C ILE A 10 -30.81 -51.37 15.88
N LEU A 11 -29.62 -51.49 15.28
CA LEU A 11 -28.80 -52.70 15.44
C LEU A 11 -27.38 -52.29 15.80
N CYS A 12 -27.05 -52.47 17.09
CA CYS A 12 -25.68 -52.50 17.60
C CYS A 12 -24.92 -53.70 17.06
N SER A 13 -23.75 -53.52 16.54
CA SER A 13 -22.71 -54.54 16.51
C SER A 13 -21.40 -53.99 17.00
N LEU A 14 -21.02 -54.37 18.22
CA LEU A 14 -19.66 -54.30 18.76
C LEU A 14 -18.75 -55.17 17.87
N MET A 15 -17.61 -54.60 17.47
CA MET A 15 -16.40 -55.38 17.25
C MET A 15 -15.20 -54.71 17.88
N LEU A 16 -14.49 -55.52 18.66
CA LEU A 16 -13.28 -55.24 19.40
C LEU A 16 -12.06 -55.06 18.49
N SER A 17 -11.27 -54.06 18.87
CA SER A 17 -9.80 -54.01 18.97
C SER A 17 -8.90 -54.55 17.88
N THR A 18 -8.03 -53.70 17.40
CA THR A 18 -6.57 -53.92 17.53
C THR A 18 -5.83 -52.61 17.55
N HIS A 19 -5.02 -52.40 18.56
CA HIS A 19 -4.04 -51.32 18.67
C HIS A 19 -2.96 -51.52 17.60
N MET A 20 -2.81 -50.55 16.71
CA MET A 20 -1.57 -50.33 15.99
C MET A 20 -1.09 -48.90 16.28
N THR A 21 -0.02 -48.81 17.04
CA THR A 21 0.84 -47.66 17.15
C THR A 21 1.51 -47.41 15.82
N GLY A 22 1.33 -46.23 15.25
CA GLY A 22 1.99 -45.88 14.01
C GLY A 22 1.77 -44.42 13.64
N CYS A 23 2.83 -43.67 13.66
CA CYS A 23 3.10 -42.38 13.00
C CYS A 23 2.26 -41.18 13.40
N SER A 24 2.95 -40.20 13.95
CA SER A 24 2.50 -38.83 14.07
C SER A 24 2.17 -38.28 12.67
N GLU A 25 0.91 -38.24 12.30
CA GLU A 25 0.46 -37.38 11.24
C GLU A 25 0.59 -35.94 11.76
N ASN A 26 1.39 -35.15 11.07
CA ASN A 26 1.35 -33.70 11.20
C ASN A 26 -0.05 -33.27 10.75
N ASN A 27 -0.97 -33.16 11.67
CA ASN A 27 -2.23 -32.46 11.44
C ASN A 27 -1.89 -30.97 11.34
N GLU A 28 -1.44 -30.52 10.17
CA GLU A 28 -1.64 -29.13 9.80
C GLU A 28 -3.15 -28.89 9.80
N PRO A 29 -3.64 -27.85 10.49
CA PRO A 29 -5.06 -27.56 10.49
C PRO A 29 -5.51 -27.37 9.04
N GLU A 30 -6.49 -28.16 8.62
CA GLU A 30 -7.14 -28.00 7.31
C GLU A 30 -7.75 -26.61 7.30
N ILE A 31 -7.14 -25.68 6.53
CA ILE A 31 -7.61 -24.31 6.41
C ILE A 31 -8.86 -24.36 5.55
N THR A 32 -10.02 -24.38 6.20
CA THR A 32 -11.29 -24.19 5.51
C THR A 32 -11.37 -22.73 5.11
N ILE A 33 -11.15 -22.42 3.84
CA ILE A 33 -11.33 -21.09 3.28
C ILE A 33 -12.84 -20.84 3.25
N ASP A 34 -13.27 -19.80 3.98
CA ASP A 34 -14.66 -19.35 3.95
C ASP A 34 -14.97 -18.81 2.54
N PRO A 35 -16.00 -19.31 1.83
CA PRO A 35 -16.36 -18.79 0.53
C PRO A 35 -16.84 -17.31 0.52
N ALA A 36 -16.99 -16.67 1.68
CA ALA A 36 -17.25 -15.25 1.82
C ALA A 36 -15.97 -14.39 1.81
N VAL A 37 -14.81 -14.95 1.44
CA VAL A 37 -13.53 -14.23 1.48
C VAL A 37 -13.45 -13.19 0.38
N HIS A 38 -13.23 -11.96 0.82
CA HIS A 38 -13.14 -10.78 -0.02
C HIS A 38 -11.87 -10.78 -0.89
N PRO A 39 -11.91 -10.24 -2.12
CA PRO A 39 -10.71 -10.19 -2.94
C PRO A 39 -9.66 -9.25 -2.35
N ILE A 40 -8.42 -9.68 -2.34
CA ILE A 40 -7.26 -8.88 -2.00
C ILE A 40 -6.52 -8.59 -3.30
N TYR A 41 -6.29 -7.33 -3.58
CA TYR A 41 -5.59 -6.86 -4.77
C TYR A 41 -4.18 -6.42 -4.45
N ILE A 42 -3.23 -6.80 -5.32
CA ILE A 42 -1.84 -6.35 -5.27
C ILE A 42 -1.59 -5.49 -6.50
N LEU A 43 -1.23 -4.23 -6.31
CA LEU A 43 -0.71 -3.40 -7.38
C LEU A 43 0.76 -3.74 -7.62
N ASN A 44 1.06 -4.19 -8.82
CA ASN A 44 2.42 -4.33 -9.33
C ASN A 44 2.71 -3.14 -10.25
N GLU A 45 3.68 -2.29 -9.87
CA GLU A 45 3.98 -1.06 -10.62
C GLU A 45 4.46 -1.33 -12.05
N GLY A 46 5.15 -2.46 -12.24
CA GLY A 46 5.83 -2.75 -13.50
C GLY A 46 7.15 -1.99 -13.66
N HIS A 47 7.66 -1.95 -14.88
CA HIS A 47 8.86 -1.23 -15.27
C HIS A 47 8.54 -0.07 -16.20
N TRP A 48 9.29 0.99 -16.09
CA TRP A 48 9.23 2.12 -17.01
C TRP A 48 9.47 1.68 -18.47
N GLY A 49 8.54 2.03 -19.34
CA GLY A 49 8.59 1.69 -20.77
C GLY A 49 8.19 0.25 -21.13
N ALA A 50 7.90 -0.59 -20.12
CA ALA A 50 7.55 -2.00 -20.37
C ALA A 50 6.05 -2.25 -20.55
N ASN A 51 5.19 -1.30 -20.19
CA ASN A 51 3.73 -1.44 -20.28
C ASN A 51 3.24 -2.74 -19.61
N ASN A 52 3.71 -2.98 -18.38
CA ASN A 52 3.48 -4.21 -17.63
C ASN A 52 3.05 -3.98 -16.17
N ALA A 53 2.51 -2.79 -15.87
CA ALA A 53 1.77 -2.58 -14.64
C ALA A 53 0.52 -3.46 -14.62
N GLY A 54 0.13 -3.98 -13.46
CA GLY A 54 -1.00 -4.90 -13.35
C GLY A 54 -1.55 -4.99 -11.93
N ILE A 55 -2.77 -5.49 -11.80
CA ILE A 55 -3.44 -5.77 -10.52
C ILE A 55 -3.58 -7.29 -10.39
N ALA A 56 -2.78 -7.89 -9.51
CA ALA A 56 -2.94 -9.30 -9.14
C ALA A 56 -4.03 -9.45 -8.08
N MET A 57 -4.64 -10.64 -8.01
CA MET A 57 -5.73 -10.95 -7.08
C MET A 57 -5.50 -12.28 -6.40
N PHE A 58 -5.82 -12.33 -5.11
CA PHE A 58 -5.97 -13.55 -4.31
C PHE A 58 -7.06 -13.35 -3.25
N HIS A 59 -7.45 -14.41 -2.52
CA HIS A 59 -8.40 -14.29 -1.42
C HIS A 59 -7.75 -14.60 -0.07
N HIS A 60 -6.93 -15.63 -0.02
CA HIS A 60 -6.26 -16.05 1.20
C HIS A 60 -4.78 -16.33 0.92
N PRO A 61 -3.86 -15.97 1.82
CA PRO A 61 -2.41 -16.14 1.56
C PRO A 61 -1.99 -17.58 1.26
N ALA A 62 -2.71 -18.61 1.76
CA ALA A 62 -2.40 -20.00 1.45
C ALA A 62 -2.60 -20.39 -0.03
N GLU A 63 -3.43 -19.63 -0.77
CA GLU A 63 -3.70 -19.90 -2.18
C GLU A 63 -2.62 -19.28 -3.09
N GLY A 64 -1.96 -18.22 -2.62
CA GLY A 64 -1.16 -17.37 -3.47
C GLY A 64 -2.02 -16.60 -4.50
N VAL A 65 -1.38 -16.02 -5.51
CA VAL A 65 -2.06 -15.26 -6.56
C VAL A 65 -2.89 -16.19 -7.45
N ILE A 66 -4.20 -15.95 -7.48
CA ILE A 66 -5.17 -16.67 -8.32
C ILE A 66 -5.19 -16.08 -9.73
N THR A 67 -5.21 -14.74 -9.83
CA THR A 67 -5.19 -14.03 -11.11
C THR A 67 -4.01 -13.06 -11.12
N LYS A 68 -3.07 -13.22 -12.05
CA LYS A 68 -1.86 -12.39 -12.13
C LYS A 68 -2.12 -10.96 -12.58
N ASP A 69 -3.13 -10.75 -13.42
CA ASP A 69 -3.55 -9.43 -13.88
C ASP A 69 -5.06 -9.41 -14.06
N LYS A 70 -5.75 -9.03 -12.97
CA LYS A 70 -7.22 -8.95 -12.94
C LYS A 70 -7.74 -7.82 -13.80
N TYR A 71 -6.98 -6.73 -13.93
CA TYR A 71 -7.37 -5.64 -14.82
C TYR A 71 -7.38 -6.09 -16.28
N LEU A 72 -6.33 -6.76 -16.75
CA LEU A 72 -6.23 -7.30 -18.11
C LEU A 72 -7.35 -8.34 -18.38
N GLU A 73 -7.59 -9.26 -17.41
CA GLU A 73 -8.64 -10.27 -17.53
C GLU A 73 -10.03 -9.66 -17.77
N VAL A 74 -10.35 -8.57 -17.04
CA VAL A 74 -11.69 -7.98 -17.08
C VAL A 74 -11.87 -6.95 -18.19
N ASN A 75 -10.79 -6.20 -18.53
CA ASN A 75 -10.86 -5.12 -19.52
C ASN A 75 -10.35 -5.52 -20.91
N GLU A 76 -9.70 -6.68 -21.05
CA GLU A 76 -9.13 -7.21 -22.30
C GLU A 76 -8.02 -6.31 -22.91
N VAL A 77 -7.51 -5.37 -22.11
CA VAL A 77 -6.42 -4.46 -22.47
C VAL A 77 -5.45 -4.34 -21.31
N LYS A 78 -4.17 -4.12 -21.58
CA LYS A 78 -3.17 -3.83 -20.56
C LYS A 78 -3.49 -2.54 -19.85
N MET A 79 -3.24 -2.50 -18.53
CA MET A 79 -3.45 -1.33 -17.71
C MET A 79 -2.54 -0.17 -18.14
N GLY A 80 -1.25 -0.44 -18.36
CA GLY A 80 -0.34 0.59 -18.82
C GLY A 80 1.06 0.50 -18.20
N ASP A 81 1.71 1.65 -18.12
CA ASP A 81 3.08 1.79 -17.68
C ASP A 81 3.18 2.50 -16.33
N VAL A 82 3.90 1.93 -15.40
CA VAL A 82 4.21 2.39 -14.04
C VAL A 82 2.98 2.88 -13.25
N ALA A 83 2.37 1.95 -12.51
CA ALA A 83 1.23 2.25 -11.64
C ALA A 83 1.71 2.63 -10.23
N ASN A 84 1.49 3.87 -9.81
CA ASN A 84 2.00 4.41 -8.56
C ASN A 84 1.06 4.28 -7.37
N ALA A 85 -0.25 4.18 -7.60
CA ALA A 85 -1.23 4.10 -6.53
C ALA A 85 -2.43 3.24 -6.91
N LEU A 86 -2.94 2.50 -5.96
CA LEU A 86 -4.22 1.82 -5.97
C LEU A 86 -4.87 2.06 -4.61
N MET A 87 -6.13 2.47 -4.59
CA MET A 87 -6.88 2.65 -3.35
C MET A 87 -8.34 2.28 -3.57
N GLU A 88 -9.00 1.90 -2.50
CA GLU A 88 -10.45 1.70 -2.46
C GLU A 88 -11.09 2.87 -1.72
N GLU A 89 -12.12 3.43 -2.28
CA GLU A 89 -12.92 4.47 -1.65
C GLU A 89 -14.35 4.43 -2.22
N ASN A 90 -15.36 4.48 -1.34
CA ASN A 90 -16.78 4.51 -1.72
C ASN A 90 -17.18 3.37 -2.67
N ASP A 91 -16.81 2.12 -2.36
CA ASP A 91 -17.08 0.91 -3.16
C ASP A 91 -16.53 1.00 -4.61
N ASN A 92 -15.44 1.73 -4.82
CA ASN A 92 -14.72 1.79 -6.08
C ASN A 92 -13.22 1.67 -5.84
N LEU A 93 -12.50 1.16 -6.82
CA LEU A 93 -11.05 1.23 -6.89
C LEU A 93 -10.63 2.44 -7.74
N TYR A 94 -9.55 3.06 -7.33
CA TYR A 94 -8.91 4.13 -8.10
C TYR A 94 -7.46 3.72 -8.33
N VAL A 95 -7.03 3.80 -9.60
CA VAL A 95 -5.66 3.49 -9.98
C VAL A 95 -5.02 4.68 -10.68
N LEU A 96 -3.77 5.00 -10.31
CA LEU A 96 -2.98 6.05 -10.91
C LEU A 96 -1.78 5.48 -11.62
N LEU A 97 -1.60 5.83 -12.89
CA LEU A 97 -0.45 5.46 -13.69
C LEU A 97 0.40 6.68 -14.03
N ASN A 98 1.65 6.65 -13.57
CA ASN A 98 2.62 7.69 -13.85
C ASN A 98 3.08 7.66 -15.31
N GLY A 99 3.58 6.52 -15.80
CA GLY A 99 4.10 6.39 -17.15
C GLY A 99 3.04 6.54 -18.24
N SER A 100 1.83 6.02 -18.01
CA SER A 100 0.70 6.17 -18.93
C SER A 100 -0.12 7.44 -18.71
N LYS A 101 0.22 8.26 -17.73
CA LYS A 101 -0.34 9.58 -17.43
C LYS A 101 -1.87 9.61 -17.33
N TYR A 102 -2.45 8.72 -16.50
CA TYR A 102 -3.90 8.76 -16.24
C TYR A 102 -4.25 8.32 -14.82
N VAL A 103 -5.44 8.71 -14.39
CA VAL A 103 -6.15 8.16 -13.23
C VAL A 103 -7.45 7.53 -13.72
N ALA A 104 -7.73 6.30 -13.30
CA ALA A 104 -8.97 5.63 -13.61
C ALA A 104 -9.75 5.26 -12.34
N ARG A 105 -11.07 5.40 -12.42
CA ARG A 105 -12.03 4.82 -11.49
C ARG A 105 -12.46 3.47 -12.04
N LEU A 106 -12.39 2.45 -11.20
CA LEU A 106 -12.76 1.07 -11.52
C LEU A 106 -13.89 0.62 -10.58
N TYR A 107 -14.70 -0.31 -11.02
CA TYR A 107 -15.53 -1.08 -10.10
C TYR A 107 -14.65 -2.01 -9.23
N LEU A 108 -15.20 -2.55 -8.14
CA LEU A 108 -14.46 -3.45 -7.24
C LEU A 108 -13.94 -4.72 -7.94
N ASN A 109 -14.51 -5.13 -9.08
CA ASN A 109 -14.01 -6.23 -9.90
C ASN A 109 -12.93 -5.82 -10.91
N THR A 110 -12.38 -4.62 -10.78
CA THR A 110 -11.38 -3.97 -11.66
C THR A 110 -11.86 -3.55 -13.04
N LYS A 111 -13.18 -3.65 -13.35
CA LYS A 111 -13.72 -3.11 -14.61
C LYS A 111 -13.61 -1.60 -14.62
N GLU A 112 -12.95 -1.05 -15.63
CA GLU A 112 -12.84 0.41 -15.77
C GLU A 112 -14.21 1.04 -16.03
N HIS A 113 -14.48 2.10 -15.26
CA HIS A 113 -15.70 2.87 -15.36
C HIS A 113 -15.47 4.22 -16.07
N ALA A 114 -14.43 4.94 -15.66
CA ALA A 114 -14.07 6.24 -16.21
C ALA A 114 -12.59 6.54 -15.96
N ARG A 115 -11.98 7.40 -16.77
CA ARG A 115 -10.60 7.88 -16.56
C ARG A 115 -10.43 9.34 -16.91
N TYR A 116 -9.44 9.95 -16.27
CA TYR A 116 -8.86 11.22 -16.69
C TYR A 116 -7.44 10.97 -17.19
N THR A 117 -7.18 11.35 -18.44
CA THR A 117 -5.82 11.30 -19.00
C THR A 117 -5.24 12.71 -18.95
N PHE A 118 -4.05 12.82 -18.33
CA PHE A 118 -3.34 14.09 -18.23
C PHE A 118 -2.85 14.51 -19.63
N PRO A 119 -3.16 15.74 -20.07
CA PRO A 119 -2.73 16.23 -21.36
C PRO A 119 -1.20 16.30 -21.49
N GLU A 120 -0.71 16.30 -22.71
CA GLU A 120 0.70 16.57 -22.98
C GLU A 120 1.08 17.96 -22.46
N GLY A 121 2.22 18.06 -21.77
CA GLY A 121 2.70 19.30 -21.13
C GLY A 121 2.19 19.50 -19.69
N GLU A 122 1.20 18.75 -19.22
CA GLU A 122 0.96 18.62 -17.78
C GLU A 122 2.01 17.68 -17.17
N GLY A 123 2.36 17.92 -15.90
CA GLY A 123 3.34 17.12 -15.17
C GLY A 123 2.91 15.65 -15.00
N GLU A 124 3.87 14.81 -14.71
CA GLU A 124 3.62 13.38 -14.48
C GLU A 124 2.88 13.17 -13.16
N PRO A 125 1.76 12.43 -13.14
CA PRO A 125 1.01 12.18 -11.91
C PRO A 125 1.78 11.24 -10.98
N ARG A 126 1.77 11.54 -9.66
CA ARG A 126 2.61 10.84 -8.69
C ARG A 126 1.84 10.12 -7.61
N CYS A 127 1.04 10.84 -6.86
CA CYS A 127 0.22 10.31 -5.78
C CYS A 127 -1.21 10.82 -5.90
N MET A 128 -2.11 10.15 -5.24
CA MET A 128 -3.53 10.46 -5.29
C MET A 128 -4.15 10.29 -3.91
N GLU A 129 -5.09 11.16 -3.60
CA GLU A 129 -6.03 11.04 -2.47
C GLU A 129 -7.45 11.16 -3.01
N VAL A 130 -8.34 10.31 -2.54
CA VAL A 130 -9.77 10.40 -2.85
C VAL A 130 -10.52 10.68 -1.56
N GLU A 131 -11.31 11.75 -1.56
CA GLU A 131 -12.12 12.13 -0.41
C GLU A 131 -13.44 12.75 -0.88
N GLY A 132 -14.57 12.20 -0.39
CA GLY A 132 -15.89 12.62 -0.80
C GLY A 132 -16.14 12.49 -2.30
N ASP A 133 -16.46 13.59 -2.96
CA ASP A 133 -16.75 13.63 -4.41
C ASP A 133 -15.53 13.91 -5.29
N TYR A 134 -14.31 13.93 -4.72
CA TYR A 134 -13.15 14.42 -5.45
C TYR A 134 -11.93 13.50 -5.29
N ALA A 135 -11.16 13.39 -6.38
CA ALA A 135 -9.80 12.89 -6.35
C ALA A 135 -8.81 14.05 -6.54
N TYR A 136 -7.73 14.03 -5.78
CA TYR A 136 -6.66 15.03 -5.82
C TYR A 136 -5.37 14.34 -6.21
N VAL A 137 -4.75 14.79 -7.29
CA VAL A 137 -3.59 14.14 -7.89
C VAL A 137 -2.41 15.08 -7.91
N THR A 138 -1.33 14.72 -7.22
CA THR A 138 -0.06 15.43 -7.30
C THR A 138 0.68 15.12 -8.59
N GLN A 139 1.42 16.09 -9.09
CA GLN A 139 2.18 15.99 -10.34
C GLN A 139 3.56 16.61 -10.19
N TYR A 140 4.51 16.10 -10.94
CA TYR A 140 5.76 16.80 -11.18
C TYR A 140 5.50 18.11 -11.90
N GLY A 141 6.34 19.13 -11.66
CA GLY A 141 6.12 20.48 -12.13
C GLY A 141 5.21 21.32 -11.23
N GLY A 142 4.95 20.89 -9.99
CA GLY A 142 4.30 21.72 -8.97
C GLY A 142 2.78 21.83 -9.10
N GLN A 143 2.11 20.81 -9.62
CA GLN A 143 0.67 20.86 -9.81
C GLN A 143 -0.07 19.83 -8.94
N VAL A 144 -1.25 20.21 -8.42
CA VAL A 144 -2.27 19.29 -7.91
C VAL A 144 -3.54 19.47 -8.73
N THR A 145 -3.99 18.40 -9.39
CA THR A 145 -5.23 18.38 -10.14
C THR A 145 -6.37 17.85 -9.29
N LYS A 146 -7.49 18.59 -9.22
CA LYS A 146 -8.75 18.16 -8.60
C LYS A 146 -9.70 17.62 -9.67
N LEU A 147 -10.13 16.37 -9.49
CA LEU A 147 -11.07 15.68 -10.39
C LEU A 147 -12.37 15.41 -9.65
N ASN A 148 -13.51 15.54 -10.34
CA ASN A 148 -14.77 14.99 -9.87
C ASN A 148 -14.77 13.48 -10.13
N ILE A 149 -14.98 12.67 -9.09
CA ILE A 149 -14.89 11.19 -9.21
C ILE A 149 -16.06 10.56 -9.97
N LYS A 150 -17.17 11.26 -10.12
CA LYS A 150 -18.37 10.73 -10.80
C LYS A 150 -18.11 10.50 -12.29
N ASP A 151 -17.41 11.43 -12.92
CA ASP A 151 -17.16 11.44 -14.37
C ASP A 151 -15.68 11.64 -14.73
N MET A 152 -14.80 11.70 -13.72
CA MET A 152 -13.36 11.92 -13.86
C MET A 152 -13.01 13.20 -14.61
N THR A 153 -13.81 14.27 -14.45
CA THR A 153 -13.54 15.57 -15.06
C THR A 153 -12.72 16.48 -14.15
N LYS A 154 -11.81 17.25 -14.75
CA LYS A 154 -10.98 18.24 -14.02
C LYS A 154 -11.85 19.44 -13.61
N VAL A 155 -11.88 19.72 -12.31
CA VAL A 155 -12.71 20.80 -11.72
C VAL A 155 -11.88 21.85 -10.97
N GLY A 156 -10.59 21.65 -10.79
CA GLY A 156 -9.72 22.61 -10.12
C GLY A 156 -8.25 22.25 -10.25
N THR A 157 -7.38 23.22 -9.91
CA THR A 157 -5.94 23.04 -9.95
C THR A 157 -5.28 23.93 -8.91
N PHE A 158 -4.30 23.40 -8.19
CA PHE A 158 -3.33 24.16 -7.41
C PHE A 158 -1.98 24.14 -8.13
N ASN A 159 -1.30 25.28 -8.21
CA ASN A 159 -0.02 25.40 -8.90
C ASN A 159 0.99 26.09 -7.99
N LYS A 160 1.88 25.32 -7.40
CA LYS A 160 3.02 25.80 -6.62
C LYS A 160 3.96 24.64 -6.32
N GLY A 161 5.24 24.94 -6.21
CA GLY A 161 6.28 23.98 -5.87
C GLY A 161 6.97 23.41 -7.10
N ASP A 162 7.62 22.29 -6.89
CA ASP A 162 8.44 21.63 -7.90
C ASP A 162 7.89 20.22 -8.18
N ASN A 163 8.57 19.15 -7.76
CA ASN A 163 8.06 17.79 -7.90
C ASN A 163 7.24 17.43 -6.65
N LEU A 164 5.92 17.44 -6.80
CA LEU A 164 5.00 17.09 -5.73
C LEU A 164 4.86 15.57 -5.65
N GLU A 165 4.87 15.05 -4.43
CA GLU A 165 4.77 13.62 -4.12
C GLU A 165 3.53 13.34 -3.24
N GLY A 166 3.68 12.80 -2.05
CA GLY A 166 2.60 12.38 -1.18
C GLY A 166 1.54 13.47 -0.93
N ILE A 167 0.30 13.04 -0.86
CA ILE A 167 -0.86 13.89 -0.59
C ILE A 167 -1.83 13.15 0.34
N VAL A 168 -2.42 13.87 1.29
CA VAL A 168 -3.57 13.42 2.08
C VAL A 168 -4.53 14.58 2.29
N GLU A 169 -5.82 14.27 2.39
CA GLU A 169 -6.85 15.21 2.80
C GLU A 169 -7.16 15.06 4.30
N LYS A 170 -7.30 16.18 5.01
CA LYS A 170 -7.83 16.21 6.36
C LYS A 170 -8.55 17.53 6.64
N ASP A 171 -9.80 17.42 7.11
CA ASP A 171 -10.62 18.56 7.56
C ASP A 171 -10.75 19.68 6.50
N GLY A 172 -10.97 19.34 5.22
CA GLY A 172 -11.11 20.27 4.11
C GLY A 172 -9.79 20.85 3.61
N LYS A 173 -8.65 20.29 4.01
CA LYS A 173 -7.32 20.73 3.61
C LYS A 173 -6.51 19.57 3.04
N LEU A 174 -5.81 19.84 1.94
CA LEU A 174 -4.83 18.94 1.37
C LEU A 174 -3.46 19.26 1.97
N TYR A 175 -2.75 18.23 2.41
CA TYR A 175 -1.35 18.29 2.81
C TYR A 175 -0.54 17.68 1.67
N VAL A 176 0.34 18.46 1.05
CA VAL A 176 1.01 18.12 -0.20
C VAL A 176 2.51 18.23 -0.02
N ALA A 177 3.21 17.13 -0.18
CA ALA A 177 4.67 17.05 -0.06
C ALA A 177 5.34 17.67 -1.30
N ASN A 178 6.17 18.71 -1.09
CA ASN A 178 7.02 19.32 -2.11
C ASN A 178 8.43 18.74 -1.99
N SER A 179 8.75 17.75 -2.82
CA SER A 179 9.88 16.86 -2.59
C SER A 179 11.21 17.43 -3.07
N TYR A 180 11.37 17.64 -4.36
CA TYR A 180 12.64 18.08 -4.93
C TYR A 180 12.45 18.83 -6.25
N LYS A 181 13.50 19.51 -6.69
CA LYS A 181 13.64 20.03 -8.06
C LYS A 181 14.97 19.60 -8.65
N VAL A 182 15.07 19.70 -9.96
CA VAL A 182 16.33 19.55 -10.68
C VAL A 182 16.72 20.93 -11.20
N ASP A 183 17.93 21.38 -10.90
CA ASP A 183 18.44 22.66 -11.39
C ASP A 183 18.87 22.60 -12.88
N GLY A 184 19.24 23.76 -13.44
CA GLY A 184 19.68 23.82 -14.84
C GLY A 184 20.97 23.07 -15.15
N SER A 185 21.68 22.56 -14.15
CA SER A 185 22.88 21.72 -14.26
C SER A 185 22.60 20.24 -14.06
N GLY A 186 21.36 19.85 -13.77
CA GLY A 186 20.95 18.48 -13.51
C GLY A 186 21.13 18.01 -12.06
N ASN A 187 21.43 18.92 -11.11
CA ASN A 187 21.56 18.56 -9.71
C ASN A 187 20.19 18.51 -9.01
N PHE A 188 20.03 17.53 -8.11
CA PHE A 188 18.86 17.43 -7.25
C PHE A 188 18.99 18.43 -6.09
N ILE A 189 17.96 19.24 -5.89
CA ILE A 189 17.80 20.15 -4.75
C ILE A 189 16.57 19.68 -3.98
N TYR A 190 16.77 19.17 -2.77
CA TYR A 190 15.70 18.64 -1.94
C TYR A 190 15.00 19.75 -1.18
N ASN A 191 13.67 19.82 -1.33
CA ASN A 191 12.84 20.75 -0.59
C ASN A 191 12.49 20.15 0.79
N ASN A 192 12.02 21.00 1.70
CA ASN A 192 11.62 20.61 3.06
C ASN A 192 10.26 21.21 3.44
N GLU A 193 9.32 21.16 2.52
CA GLU A 193 8.04 21.83 2.65
C GLU A 193 6.88 20.84 2.43
N VAL A 194 5.83 21.01 3.24
CA VAL A 194 4.49 20.49 2.98
C VAL A 194 3.56 21.68 2.79
N PHE A 195 2.92 21.79 1.64
CA PHE A 195 1.88 22.78 1.40
C PHE A 195 0.56 22.34 2.03
N VAL A 196 -0.10 23.26 2.72
CA VAL A 196 -1.46 23.10 3.21
C VAL A 196 -2.37 23.87 2.28
N VAL A 197 -3.19 23.20 1.52
CA VAL A 197 -4.03 23.77 0.46
C VAL A 197 -5.50 23.64 0.86
N ASP A 198 -6.28 24.69 0.72
CA ASP A 198 -7.73 24.63 0.86
C ASP A 198 -8.31 23.73 -0.25
N ALA A 199 -8.94 22.62 0.11
CA ALA A 199 -9.43 21.63 -0.84
C ALA A 199 -10.63 22.10 -1.66
N GLN A 200 -11.38 23.08 -1.17
CA GLN A 200 -12.52 23.65 -1.89
C GLN A 200 -12.07 24.59 -3.01
N ASN A 201 -11.18 25.54 -2.65
CA ASN A 201 -10.79 26.65 -3.52
C ASN A 201 -9.46 26.40 -4.25
N MET A 202 -8.75 25.33 -3.93
CA MET A 202 -7.41 24.99 -4.44
C MET A 202 -6.41 26.13 -4.26
N THR A 203 -6.39 26.76 -3.06
CA THR A 203 -5.51 27.89 -2.71
C THR A 203 -4.61 27.52 -1.54
N LEU A 204 -3.38 28.04 -1.54
CA LEU A 204 -2.44 27.85 -0.45
C LEU A 204 -2.95 28.50 0.84
N ALA A 205 -3.11 27.71 1.90
CA ALA A 205 -3.48 28.20 3.22
C ALA A 205 -2.27 28.35 4.15
N ASN A 206 -1.27 27.45 4.06
CA ASN A 206 -0.07 27.47 4.91
C ASN A 206 1.06 26.65 4.24
N THR A 207 2.26 26.75 4.80
CA THR A 207 3.41 25.88 4.48
C THR A 207 4.02 25.40 5.79
N ILE A 208 4.30 24.12 5.89
CA ILE A 208 4.89 23.45 7.06
C ILE A 208 6.32 23.06 6.70
N THR A 209 7.29 23.43 7.53
CA THR A 209 8.68 22.95 7.38
C THR A 209 8.80 21.54 7.95
N VAL A 210 9.44 20.66 7.17
CA VAL A 210 9.64 19.24 7.47
C VAL A 210 11.09 18.83 7.19
N VAL A 211 11.43 17.57 7.37
CA VAL A 211 12.73 17.02 6.95
C VAL A 211 12.81 17.02 5.42
N ASP A 212 14.01 17.20 4.88
CA ASP A 212 14.28 17.26 3.44
C ASP A 212 13.68 16.09 2.67
N ASN A 213 13.24 16.38 1.43
CA ASN A 213 12.73 15.40 0.48
C ASN A 213 11.50 14.64 1.01
N PRO A 214 10.39 15.33 1.36
CA PRO A 214 9.14 14.69 1.76
C PRO A 214 8.54 13.91 0.59
N THR A 215 8.22 12.62 0.79
CA THR A 215 7.83 11.71 -0.29
C THR A 215 6.48 11.04 -0.09
N LYS A 216 6.23 10.43 1.07
CA LYS A 216 5.00 9.66 1.31
C LYS A 216 4.22 10.24 2.47
N MET A 217 2.91 10.34 2.29
CA MET A 217 2.00 10.78 3.34
C MET A 217 0.95 9.73 3.62
N TYR A 218 0.55 9.63 4.89
CA TYR A 218 -0.45 8.69 5.36
C TYR A 218 -1.41 9.38 6.32
N LYS A 219 -2.70 9.17 6.12
CA LYS A 219 -3.74 9.52 7.07
C LYS A 219 -4.06 8.24 7.87
N ILE A 220 -3.62 8.16 9.11
CA ILE A 220 -3.90 7.04 10.00
C ILE A 220 -4.66 7.58 11.20
N ASP A 221 -5.91 7.17 11.34
CA ASP A 221 -6.89 7.73 12.27
C ASP A 221 -6.93 9.27 12.13
N ASP A 222 -6.73 10.02 13.22
CA ASP A 222 -6.74 11.49 13.19
C ASP A 222 -5.39 12.14 12.95
N LYS A 223 -4.37 11.37 12.59
CA LYS A 223 -2.99 11.87 12.44
C LYS A 223 -2.51 11.82 11.01
N ILE A 224 -1.68 12.78 10.66
CA ILE A 224 -0.96 12.81 9.39
C ILE A 224 0.49 12.41 9.65
N TYR A 225 0.93 11.38 8.96
CA TYR A 225 2.32 10.92 8.98
C TYR A 225 2.99 11.25 7.65
N LEU A 226 4.25 11.62 7.74
CA LEU A 226 5.08 11.95 6.59
C LEU A 226 6.37 11.14 6.64
N ILE A 227 6.73 10.51 5.55
CA ILE A 227 8.06 9.97 5.31
C ILE A 227 8.82 10.95 4.40
N SER A 228 9.94 11.45 4.88
CA SER A 228 10.94 12.18 4.10
C SER A 228 12.14 11.29 3.83
N ALA A 229 12.69 11.33 2.62
CA ALA A 229 13.83 10.51 2.24
C ALA A 229 15.20 11.10 2.66
N GLY A 230 15.20 12.33 3.18
CA GLY A 230 16.42 13.06 3.48
C GLY A 230 17.15 13.54 2.21
N ASN A 231 18.37 14.02 2.37
CA ASN A 231 19.13 14.57 1.25
C ASN A 231 20.22 13.64 0.70
N TYR A 232 20.24 12.39 1.15
CA TYR A 232 21.23 11.38 0.78
C TYR A 232 22.69 11.74 1.10
N ASP A 233 22.90 12.70 2.01
CA ASP A 233 24.20 13.13 2.50
C ASP A 233 24.19 13.25 4.03
N ASN A 234 23.84 14.38 4.58
CA ASN A 234 23.94 14.65 6.02
C ASN A 234 22.58 14.79 6.74
N VAL A 235 21.48 14.80 6.00
CA VAL A 235 20.12 14.77 6.55
C VAL A 235 19.52 13.38 6.30
N PRO A 236 19.35 12.54 7.35
CA PRO A 236 18.78 11.22 7.20
C PRO A 236 17.29 11.31 6.83
N GLY A 237 16.78 10.27 6.19
CA GLY A 237 15.34 10.09 6.02
C GLY A 237 14.64 9.99 7.38
N ALA A 238 13.34 10.32 7.45
CA ALA A 238 12.61 10.31 8.71
C ALA A 238 11.11 10.07 8.54
N LEU A 239 10.55 9.37 9.51
CA LEU A 239 9.11 9.38 9.78
C LEU A 239 8.80 10.56 10.70
N GLN A 240 7.82 11.35 10.32
CA GLN A 240 7.35 12.52 11.06
C GLN A 240 5.84 12.42 11.29
N VAL A 241 5.35 13.03 12.37
CA VAL A 241 3.93 13.32 12.57
C VAL A 241 3.71 14.82 12.40
N ILE A 242 2.70 15.19 11.62
CA ILE A 242 2.26 16.58 11.43
C ILE A 242 1.06 16.83 12.34
N ASP A 243 1.15 17.93 13.08
CA ASP A 243 0.00 18.46 13.83
C ASP A 243 -0.72 19.52 12.97
N PRO A 244 -1.94 19.21 12.47
CA PRO A 244 -2.69 20.15 11.63
C PRO A 244 -3.07 21.44 12.32
N LYS A 245 -3.18 21.44 13.67
CA LYS A 245 -3.62 22.61 14.44
C LYS A 245 -2.50 23.62 14.64
N THR A 246 -1.29 23.14 14.90
CA THR A 246 -0.13 24.00 15.15
C THR A 246 0.68 24.28 13.88
N GLY A 247 0.51 23.48 12.83
CA GLY A 247 1.31 23.55 11.62
C GLY A 247 2.76 23.15 11.84
N THR A 248 3.03 22.25 12.78
CA THR A 248 4.37 21.75 13.11
C THR A 248 4.53 20.29 12.76
N SER A 249 5.76 19.86 12.50
CA SER A 249 6.11 18.45 12.36
C SER A 249 7.09 18.00 13.43
N GLN A 250 6.99 16.75 13.85
CA GLN A 250 7.89 16.13 14.82
C GLN A 250 8.42 14.80 14.28
N VAL A 251 9.73 14.63 14.33
CA VAL A 251 10.39 13.36 13.95
C VAL A 251 10.08 12.27 14.99
N ILE A 252 9.66 11.12 14.51
CA ILE A 252 9.38 9.92 15.31
C ILE A 252 10.59 8.97 15.27
N LEU A 253 11.10 8.69 14.07
CA LEU A 253 12.19 7.74 13.84
C LEU A 253 12.87 8.04 12.49
N ASN A 254 14.20 7.87 12.43
CA ASN A 254 14.96 8.05 11.19
C ASN A 254 14.92 6.78 10.32
N ASP A 255 15.24 6.96 9.02
CA ASP A 255 15.43 5.94 8.00
C ASP A 255 14.20 5.06 7.73
N VAL A 256 13.01 5.55 8.09
CA VAL A 256 11.74 4.85 7.84
C VAL A 256 11.38 4.94 6.37
N THR A 257 11.02 3.80 5.78
CA THR A 257 10.67 3.68 4.36
C THR A 257 9.21 3.30 4.10
N LYS A 258 8.58 2.62 5.06
CA LYS A 258 7.18 2.18 4.99
C LYS A 258 6.54 2.23 6.36
N ILE A 259 5.26 2.57 6.39
CA ILE A 259 4.39 2.39 7.56
C ILE A 259 3.01 1.89 7.11
N THR A 260 2.32 1.22 8.01
CA THR A 260 0.91 0.84 7.86
C THR A 260 0.21 0.86 9.22
N LYS A 261 -1.12 0.90 9.20
CA LYS A 261 -1.94 0.81 10.39
C LYS A 261 -2.09 -0.65 10.83
N GLY A 262 -1.99 -0.91 12.12
CA GLY A 262 -2.32 -2.20 12.69
C GLY A 262 -3.72 -2.21 13.31
N ASN A 263 -4.34 -3.39 13.37
CA ASN A 263 -5.66 -3.58 13.97
C ASN A 263 -5.72 -3.34 15.50
N ASN A 264 -4.57 -3.15 16.13
CA ASN A 264 -4.43 -2.88 17.58
C ASN A 264 -4.19 -1.40 17.91
N GLY A 265 -4.35 -0.50 16.94
CA GLY A 265 -4.14 0.94 17.08
C GLY A 265 -2.67 1.37 17.17
N LEU A 266 -1.74 0.49 16.82
CA LEU A 266 -0.33 0.83 16.61
C LEU A 266 -0.07 1.12 15.14
N VAL A 267 0.93 1.95 14.87
CA VAL A 267 1.54 2.10 13.55
C VAL A 267 2.71 1.13 13.46
N TYR A 268 2.69 0.27 12.48
CA TYR A 268 3.75 -0.67 12.14
C TYR A 268 4.64 -0.06 11.06
N GLY A 269 5.94 -0.29 11.14
CA GLY A 269 6.82 0.29 10.14
C GLY A 269 8.11 -0.47 9.97
N VAL A 270 8.80 -0.14 8.88
CA VAL A 270 10.13 -0.62 8.56
C VAL A 270 11.06 0.56 8.28
N ALA A 271 12.19 0.58 8.97
CA ALA A 271 13.32 1.44 8.66
C ALA A 271 14.37 0.62 7.93
N SER A 272 15.05 1.22 6.96
CA SER A 272 16.00 0.56 6.08
C SER A 272 17.27 1.38 5.91
N ILE A 273 18.42 0.72 6.12
CA ILE A 273 19.73 1.23 5.71
C ILE A 273 20.15 0.39 4.51
N THR A 274 20.47 1.03 3.39
CA THR A 274 20.91 0.38 2.16
C THR A 274 22.39 0.62 1.91
N ASP A 275 23.14 -0.45 1.73
CA ASP A 275 24.53 -0.37 1.28
C ASP A 275 24.58 -0.56 -0.24
N TRP A 276 24.81 0.54 -0.92
CA TRP A 276 24.93 0.60 -2.38
C TRP A 276 26.32 0.22 -2.90
N THR A 277 27.29 -0.03 -2.01
CA THR A 277 28.66 -0.43 -2.41
C THR A 277 28.74 -1.92 -2.74
N THR A 278 27.75 -2.71 -2.35
CA THR A 278 27.62 -4.13 -2.70
C THR A 278 26.82 -4.31 -3.99
N ASN A 279 27.08 -5.41 -4.70
CA ASN A 279 26.30 -5.78 -5.89
C ASN A 279 25.89 -7.27 -5.81
N PRO A 280 24.58 -7.57 -5.63
CA PRO A 280 23.48 -6.62 -5.46
C PRO A 280 23.60 -5.78 -4.17
N ALA A 281 22.87 -4.65 -4.11
CA ALA A 281 22.79 -3.82 -2.92
C ALA A 281 22.32 -4.65 -1.72
N SER A 282 22.85 -4.35 -0.53
CA SER A 282 22.45 -5.03 0.69
C SER A 282 21.63 -4.12 1.62
N TYR A 283 20.77 -4.75 2.42
CA TYR A 283 19.79 -4.05 3.24
C TYR A 283 19.84 -4.49 4.69
N VAL A 284 19.75 -3.53 5.60
CA VAL A 284 19.54 -3.78 7.03
C VAL A 284 18.20 -3.19 7.42
N TYR A 285 17.27 -4.04 7.86
CA TYR A 285 15.93 -3.65 8.24
C TYR A 285 15.74 -3.62 9.75
N THR A 286 15.02 -2.59 10.21
CA THR A 286 14.47 -2.50 11.56
C THR A 286 12.95 -2.46 11.46
N PHE A 287 12.29 -3.53 11.86
CA PHE A 287 10.85 -3.57 12.03
C PHE A 287 10.50 -2.96 13.40
N PHE A 288 9.55 -2.02 13.41
CA PHE A 288 9.21 -1.30 14.63
C PHE A 288 7.69 -1.08 14.74
N THR A 289 7.23 -0.79 15.96
CA THR A 289 5.89 -0.26 16.17
C THR A 289 5.96 1.10 16.84
N TYR A 290 5.01 1.97 16.50
CA TYR A 290 4.83 3.26 17.15
C TYR A 290 3.44 3.32 17.76
N ASN A 291 3.35 3.75 19.01
CA ASN A 291 2.08 3.93 19.70
C ASN A 291 1.67 5.42 19.63
N PRO A 292 0.65 5.79 18.83
CA PRO A 292 0.24 7.19 18.65
C PRO A 292 -0.31 7.86 19.92
N LYS A 293 -0.80 7.05 20.88
CA LYS A 293 -1.37 7.56 22.14
C LYS A 293 -0.30 7.92 23.15
N THR A 294 0.81 7.19 23.16
CA THR A 294 1.88 7.39 24.16
C THR A 294 3.15 8.03 23.58
N GLY A 295 3.26 8.13 22.24
CA GLY A 295 4.44 8.61 21.54
C GLY A 295 5.63 7.64 21.59
N LYS A 296 5.45 6.39 22.03
CA LYS A 296 6.54 5.43 22.21
C LYS A 296 6.80 4.63 20.94
N VAL A 297 8.08 4.51 20.57
CA VAL A 297 8.59 3.61 19.54
C VAL A 297 9.13 2.34 20.22
N SER A 298 8.74 1.18 19.71
CA SER A 298 9.38 -0.11 20.03
C SER A 298 10.11 -0.61 18.79
N LYS A 299 11.42 -0.82 18.91
CA LYS A 299 12.28 -1.42 17.88
C LYS A 299 12.38 -2.94 17.99
N THR A 300 11.59 -3.56 18.88
CA THR A 300 11.43 -5.02 18.88
C THR A 300 10.67 -5.42 17.64
N SER A 301 11.28 -6.28 16.81
CA SER A 301 10.64 -6.75 15.58
C SER A 301 9.28 -7.38 15.88
N PHE A 302 8.29 -6.98 15.14
CA PHE A 302 6.97 -7.62 15.16
C PHE A 302 6.92 -8.88 14.28
N LEU A 303 7.96 -9.13 13.45
CA LEU A 303 8.13 -10.37 12.69
C LEU A 303 9.05 -11.33 13.41
N GLN A 304 8.66 -12.60 13.42
CA GLN A 304 9.46 -13.71 13.94
C GLN A 304 10.21 -14.39 12.79
N ASN A 305 11.51 -14.62 12.96
CA ASN A 305 12.32 -15.38 11.99
C ASN A 305 12.20 -14.83 10.54
N THR A 306 12.55 -13.56 10.35
CA THR A 306 12.55 -12.93 9.03
C THR A 306 13.36 -13.74 8.02
N PRO A 307 12.86 -13.90 6.78
CA PRO A 307 13.59 -14.59 5.72
C PRO A 307 14.98 -13.99 5.49
N SER A 308 15.99 -14.84 5.34
CA SER A 308 17.37 -14.39 5.08
C SER A 308 17.52 -13.61 3.77
N SER A 309 16.62 -13.84 2.80
CA SER A 309 16.55 -13.10 1.54
C SER A 309 16.33 -11.60 1.73
N PHE A 310 15.74 -11.16 2.85
CA PHE A 310 15.50 -9.73 3.09
C PHE A 310 16.78 -8.89 3.05
N SER A 311 17.94 -9.47 3.39
CA SER A 311 19.21 -8.74 3.31
C SER A 311 19.68 -8.41 1.89
N SER A 312 19.07 -9.00 0.85
CA SER A 312 19.48 -8.86 -0.56
C SER A 312 18.37 -8.37 -1.49
N VAL A 313 17.17 -8.06 -0.95
CA VAL A 313 16.03 -7.53 -1.72
C VAL A 313 15.43 -6.33 -1.02
N ALA A 314 14.86 -5.41 -1.78
CA ALA A 314 14.16 -4.26 -1.22
C ALA A 314 12.79 -4.66 -0.67
N ILE A 315 12.45 -4.22 0.57
CA ILE A 315 11.07 -4.24 1.06
C ILE A 315 10.32 -3.11 0.39
N TYR A 316 9.34 -3.45 -0.42
CA TYR A 316 8.62 -2.52 -1.28
C TYR A 316 7.17 -2.29 -0.84
N LEU A 317 6.59 -3.25 -0.12
CA LEU A 317 5.25 -3.22 0.45
C LEU A 317 5.29 -3.65 1.92
N LEU A 318 4.51 -2.98 2.76
CA LEU A 318 4.15 -3.38 4.11
C LEU A 318 2.69 -3.03 4.32
N GLU A 319 1.82 -4.04 4.46
CA GLU A 319 0.41 -3.86 4.74
C GLU A 319 -0.08 -4.85 5.80
N ILE A 320 -1.13 -4.46 6.52
CA ILE A 320 -1.79 -5.29 7.51
C ILE A 320 -3.27 -5.34 7.18
N ASP A 321 -3.79 -6.53 7.06
CA ASP A 321 -5.21 -6.76 7.02
C ASP A 321 -5.81 -6.51 8.42
N GLU A 322 -6.57 -5.44 8.56
CA GLU A 322 -7.14 -5.05 9.86
C GLU A 322 -8.15 -6.07 10.38
N GLU A 323 -8.79 -6.84 9.53
CA GLU A 323 -9.78 -7.86 9.91
C GLU A 323 -9.09 -9.12 10.45
N THR A 324 -8.19 -9.70 9.69
CA THR A 324 -7.54 -10.97 10.02
C THR A 324 -6.28 -10.82 10.88
N GLY A 325 -5.64 -9.64 10.79
CA GLY A 325 -4.35 -9.34 11.41
C GLY A 325 -3.15 -9.94 10.66
N PHE A 326 -3.34 -10.49 9.46
CA PHE A 326 -2.21 -10.90 8.62
C PHE A 326 -1.35 -9.70 8.26
N ILE A 327 -0.03 -9.89 8.34
CA ILE A 327 0.97 -8.89 7.98
C ILE A 327 1.59 -9.32 6.66
N TYR A 328 1.56 -8.45 5.66
CA TYR A 328 2.11 -8.69 4.34
C TYR A 328 3.34 -7.83 4.10
N VAL A 329 4.43 -8.48 3.70
CA VAL A 329 5.68 -7.82 3.29
C VAL A 329 5.95 -8.21 1.85
N GLY A 330 5.91 -7.22 0.96
CA GLY A 330 6.28 -7.41 -0.44
C GLY A 330 7.71 -6.99 -0.70
N THR A 331 8.44 -7.80 -1.46
CA THR A 331 9.84 -7.55 -1.81
C THR A 331 10.05 -7.46 -3.30
N THR A 332 11.09 -6.75 -3.70
CA THR A 332 11.51 -6.63 -5.11
C THR A 332 13.02 -6.62 -5.25
N ASP A 333 13.51 -7.12 -6.37
CA ASP A 333 14.86 -6.92 -6.88
C ASP A 333 14.88 -5.90 -8.04
N TYR A 334 13.75 -5.23 -8.28
CA TYR A 334 13.50 -4.29 -9.38
C TYR A 334 13.59 -4.87 -10.78
N GLN A 335 13.71 -6.17 -10.95
CA GLN A 335 13.88 -6.81 -12.28
C GLN A 335 12.86 -7.94 -12.49
N ASN A 336 12.70 -8.78 -11.50
CA ASN A 336 11.83 -9.95 -11.56
C ASN A 336 10.51 -9.72 -10.83
N THR A 337 9.60 -10.66 -10.99
CA THR A 337 8.35 -10.69 -10.21
C THR A 337 8.68 -10.67 -8.72
N GLY A 338 7.97 -9.81 -7.99
CA GLY A 338 8.15 -9.67 -6.54
C GLY A 338 7.63 -10.88 -5.76
N THR A 339 8.02 -10.96 -4.50
CA THR A 339 7.52 -11.98 -3.56
C THR A 339 6.72 -11.32 -2.45
N ILE A 340 5.56 -11.88 -2.14
CA ILE A 340 4.77 -11.53 -0.96
C ILE A 340 5.03 -12.56 0.13
N TYR A 341 5.38 -12.09 1.32
CA TYR A 341 5.50 -12.88 2.55
C TYR A 341 4.31 -12.52 3.44
N ALA A 342 3.47 -13.48 3.72
CA ALA A 342 2.35 -13.36 4.63
C ALA A 342 2.74 -13.92 6.00
N PHE A 343 2.64 -13.11 7.04
CA PHE A 343 2.86 -13.49 8.43
C PHE A 343 1.52 -13.47 9.17
N ASP A 344 1.34 -14.37 10.12
CA ASP A 344 0.17 -14.36 10.98
C ASP A 344 0.17 -13.12 11.92
N LYS A 345 -0.91 -12.90 12.63
CA LYS A 345 -1.05 -11.79 13.59
C LYS A 345 -0.01 -11.76 14.72
N ASN A 346 0.73 -12.83 14.91
CA ASN A 346 1.81 -12.92 15.90
C ASN A 346 3.19 -12.68 15.24
N GLY A 347 3.22 -12.41 13.94
CA GLY A 347 4.45 -12.20 13.17
C GLY A 347 5.18 -13.47 12.77
N LYS A 348 4.56 -14.64 12.87
CA LYS A 348 5.14 -15.90 12.37
C LYS A 348 4.88 -16.02 10.89
N LEU A 349 5.90 -16.34 10.09
CA LEU A 349 5.74 -16.58 8.67
C LEU A 349 4.73 -17.72 8.43
N PHE A 350 3.68 -17.42 7.71
CA PHE A 350 2.61 -18.32 7.35
C PHE A 350 2.85 -18.92 5.96
N HIS A 351 3.05 -18.05 4.95
CA HIS A 351 3.27 -18.45 3.57
C HIS A 351 4.04 -17.38 2.80
N SER A 352 4.60 -17.77 1.64
CA SER A 352 5.16 -16.82 0.68
C SER A 352 4.82 -17.24 -0.74
N PHE A 353 4.54 -16.25 -1.59
CA PHE A 353 4.10 -16.50 -2.96
C PHE A 353 4.53 -15.36 -3.89
N ASP A 354 4.51 -15.64 -5.20
CA ASP A 354 4.77 -14.69 -6.27
C ASP A 354 3.68 -13.60 -6.30
N SER A 355 4.07 -12.31 -6.42
CA SER A 355 3.13 -11.19 -6.40
C SER A 355 2.30 -11.04 -7.69
N GLY A 356 2.57 -11.82 -8.71
CA GLY A 356 1.93 -11.71 -10.03
C GLY A 356 2.62 -10.74 -11.00
N GLY A 357 3.50 -9.85 -10.52
CA GLY A 357 4.19 -8.85 -11.34
C GLY A 357 5.39 -8.24 -10.65
N VAL A 358 5.99 -7.24 -11.27
CA VAL A 358 7.20 -6.57 -10.78
C VAL A 358 6.84 -5.39 -9.88
N ASN A 359 7.61 -5.18 -8.80
CA ASN A 359 7.46 -4.07 -7.88
C ASN A 359 6.06 -4.04 -7.21
N PRO A 360 5.70 -5.04 -6.37
CA PRO A 360 4.44 -4.99 -5.61
C PRO A 360 4.48 -3.84 -4.61
N SER A 361 3.68 -2.79 -4.84
CA SER A 361 3.78 -1.52 -4.11
C SER A 361 2.65 -1.26 -3.14
N THR A 362 1.46 -1.78 -3.44
CA THR A 362 0.24 -1.51 -2.69
C THR A 362 -0.61 -2.77 -2.61
N MET A 363 -1.31 -2.96 -1.51
CA MET A 363 -2.31 -3.99 -1.34
C MET A 363 -3.63 -3.35 -0.87
N VAL A 364 -4.73 -3.79 -1.46
CA VAL A 364 -6.08 -3.32 -1.12
C VAL A 364 -6.93 -4.51 -0.71
N PHE A 365 -7.54 -4.40 0.46
CA PHE A 365 -8.46 -5.40 1.03
C PHE A 365 -9.88 -4.91 0.78
N VAL A 366 -10.63 -5.62 -0.07
CA VAL A 366 -11.96 -5.19 -0.48
C VAL A 366 -13.02 -5.90 0.36
N GLU A 367 -13.83 -5.15 1.08
CA GLU A 367 -15.02 -5.67 1.76
C GLU A 367 -16.21 -5.68 0.79
N LEU A 368 -16.70 -6.86 0.43
CA LEU A 368 -17.96 -7.00 -0.30
C LEU A 368 -19.12 -6.86 0.71
N LYS A 369 -19.86 -5.77 0.60
CA LYS A 369 -21.05 -5.51 1.47
C LYS A 369 -22.27 -6.30 1.01
#